data_d4f368f3496d93ff7d50d61eaa044452
#
_entry.id   d4f368f3496d93ff7d50d61eaa044452
#
_cell.length_a   1.000
_cell.length_b   1.000
_cell.length_c   1.000
_cell.angle_alpha   90.00
_cell.angle_beta   90.00
_cell.angle_gamma   90.00
#
_symmetry.space_group_name_H-M   'P 1'
#
loop_
_entity.id
_entity.type
_entity.pdbx_description
1 polymer ?
#
loop_
_entity_poly.entity_id
_entity_poly.type
_entity_poly.pdbx_seq_one_letter_code
_entity_poly.pdbx_strand_id
1 'polypeptide(L)'
;MNKDISRFINISGLKTSILFLLLFMVSVCHAQQIPNRPSPPRLVNDFTNTLTVSQVNSLEYKLRNYNDTTSTQIAVVFVNDLQGTTAADLAYQIGEKWGVGTKENNGIVILVKPKNETKGEVFISVGYGLEQYIPDALAKRIIENQMIPAFKYNDYYSGVNNAIDSIIKLASGGFTSDKSTEGDSDAAALIFIIIGMAAMILYIKLANKVGTTISSRKDDSSFWRTLFWLSVLNNNSNRHRHHHDHWNNFSGGSGGFGGGGFSGFGGGSFGGGGAGGSW
;
A
#
# COMPACT_ATOMS: atom_id res chain seq x y z
N MET A 1 -53.68 34.18 -39.93
CA MET A 1 -54.06 33.16 -38.94
C MET A 1 -53.07 32.00 -38.85
N ASN A 2 -51.78 32.12 -39.29
CA ASN A 2 -50.84 31.03 -39.30
C ASN A 2 -49.53 31.27 -38.50
N LYS A 3 -49.35 32.42 -37.85
CA LYS A 3 -48.11 32.67 -37.07
C LYS A 3 -48.19 32.19 -35.60
N ASP A 4 -49.38 32.06 -35.06
CA ASP A 4 -49.53 31.67 -33.64
C ASP A 4 -49.46 30.16 -33.43
N ILE A 5 -49.82 29.35 -34.46
CA ILE A 5 -49.74 27.90 -34.38
C ILE A 5 -48.26 27.44 -34.39
N SER A 6 -47.36 28.11 -35.13
CA SER A 6 -45.93 27.77 -35.16
C SER A 6 -45.22 28.08 -33.84
N ARG A 7 -45.66 29.07 -33.08
CA ARG A 7 -45.12 29.35 -31.75
C ARG A 7 -45.55 28.30 -30.70
N PHE A 8 -46.80 27.82 -30.77
CA PHE A 8 -47.30 26.78 -29.87
C PHE A 8 -46.60 25.42 -30.09
N ILE A 9 -46.31 25.06 -31.34
CA ILE A 9 -45.59 23.81 -31.68
C ILE A 9 -44.13 23.85 -31.17
N ASN A 10 -43.49 25.02 -31.23
CA ASN A 10 -42.09 25.16 -30.80
C ASN A 10 -41.95 25.13 -29.27
N ILE A 11 -42.91 25.63 -28.54
CA ILE A 11 -42.91 25.61 -27.05
C ILE A 11 -43.20 24.20 -26.53
N SER A 12 -44.08 23.42 -27.19
CA SER A 12 -44.34 22.03 -26.79
C SER A 12 -43.17 21.14 -27.12
N GLY A 13 -42.49 21.32 -28.25
CA GLY A 13 -41.26 20.59 -28.62
C GLY A 13 -40.11 20.89 -27.66
N LEU A 14 -39.96 22.13 -27.23
CA LEU A 14 -38.93 22.51 -26.24
C LEU A 14 -39.19 21.87 -24.88
N LYS A 15 -40.46 21.86 -24.42
CA LYS A 15 -40.84 21.22 -23.15
C LYS A 15 -40.62 19.71 -23.17
N THR A 16 -40.96 19.03 -24.26
CA THR A 16 -40.69 17.58 -24.40
C THR A 16 -39.20 17.27 -24.48
N SER A 17 -38.42 18.10 -25.17
CA SER A 17 -36.95 17.94 -25.23
C SER A 17 -36.30 18.13 -23.85
N ILE A 18 -36.74 19.12 -23.08
CA ILE A 18 -36.24 19.33 -21.71
C ILE A 18 -36.65 18.18 -20.78
N LEU A 19 -37.87 17.65 -20.93
CA LEU A 19 -38.35 16.50 -20.16
C LEU A 19 -37.50 15.24 -20.48
N PHE A 20 -37.20 15.00 -21.75
CA PHE A 20 -36.32 13.89 -22.19
C PHE A 20 -34.88 14.06 -21.67
N LEU A 21 -34.34 15.28 -21.67
CA LEU A 21 -33.00 15.58 -21.14
C LEU A 21 -32.98 15.37 -19.62
N LEU A 22 -34.01 15.77 -18.91
CA LEU A 22 -34.14 15.52 -17.46
C LEU A 22 -34.29 14.02 -17.14
N LEU A 23 -35.10 13.30 -17.92
CA LEU A 23 -35.23 11.83 -17.78
C LEU A 23 -33.93 11.09 -18.07
N PHE A 24 -33.16 11.55 -19.07
CA PHE A 24 -31.85 11.02 -19.40
C PHE A 24 -30.81 11.29 -18.29
N MET A 25 -30.82 12.46 -17.66
CA MET A 25 -29.96 12.77 -16.52
C MET A 25 -30.22 11.89 -15.29
N VAL A 26 -31.47 11.53 -15.04
CA VAL A 26 -31.83 10.65 -13.92
C VAL A 26 -31.36 9.21 -14.14
N SER A 27 -31.27 8.78 -15.41
CA SER A 27 -30.84 7.40 -15.76
C SER A 27 -29.34 7.14 -15.56
N VAL A 28 -28.51 8.17 -15.39
CA VAL A 28 -27.04 8.04 -15.26
C VAL A 28 -26.59 7.88 -13.80
N CYS A 29 -27.50 8.05 -12.84
CA CYS A 29 -27.16 7.92 -11.42
C CYS A 29 -27.16 6.45 -11.01
N HIS A 30 -26.18 5.66 -11.49
CA HIS A 30 -25.91 4.33 -10.94
C HIS A 30 -25.19 4.52 -9.61
N ALA A 31 -25.91 4.39 -8.51
CA ALA A 31 -25.33 4.37 -7.19
C ALA A 31 -24.44 3.12 -7.07
N GLN A 32 -23.13 3.32 -6.90
CA GLN A 32 -22.18 2.25 -6.61
C GLN A 32 -22.63 1.52 -5.34
N GLN A 33 -22.90 0.21 -5.44
CA GLN A 33 -23.32 -0.58 -4.28
C GLN A 33 -22.11 -1.13 -3.54
N ILE A 34 -21.55 -0.31 -2.63
CA ILE A 34 -20.55 -0.79 -1.69
C ILE A 34 -21.20 -1.86 -0.81
N PRO A 35 -20.57 -3.04 -0.61
CA PRO A 35 -21.08 -4.07 0.27
C PRO A 35 -21.47 -3.50 1.64
N ASN A 36 -22.59 -3.94 2.18
CA ASN A 36 -23.01 -3.50 3.50
C ASN A 36 -22.07 -4.10 4.56
N ARG A 37 -21.86 -3.29 5.62
CA ARG A 37 -21.14 -3.78 6.80
C ARG A 37 -21.81 -5.05 7.32
N PRO A 38 -21.04 -6.13 7.59
CA PRO A 38 -21.61 -7.39 8.07
C PRO A 38 -22.24 -7.22 9.45
N SER A 39 -23.35 -7.94 9.67
CA SER A 39 -24.02 -8.03 10.96
C SER A 39 -24.31 -9.51 11.28
N PRO A 40 -23.71 -10.10 12.30
CA PRO A 40 -22.74 -9.54 13.25
C PRO A 40 -21.40 -9.13 12.59
N PRO A 41 -20.65 -8.17 13.20
CA PRO A 41 -19.38 -7.71 12.63
C PRO A 41 -18.35 -8.84 12.52
N ARG A 42 -17.63 -8.91 11.39
CA ARG A 42 -16.57 -9.88 11.12
C ARG A 42 -15.41 -9.20 10.41
N LEU A 43 -14.19 -9.69 10.67
CA LEU A 43 -12.98 -9.22 9.99
C LEU A 43 -12.78 -9.91 8.64
N VAL A 44 -13.26 -11.15 8.49
CA VAL A 44 -13.19 -11.89 7.22
C VAL A 44 -14.59 -12.03 6.61
N ASN A 45 -14.76 -11.45 5.42
CA ASN A 45 -16.03 -11.38 4.70
C ASN A 45 -15.85 -11.92 3.29
N ASP A 46 -16.24 -13.16 3.09
CA ASP A 46 -16.18 -13.82 1.78
C ASP A 46 -17.57 -13.84 1.14
N PHE A 47 -17.82 -12.91 0.22
CA PHE A 47 -19.06 -12.85 -0.57
C PHE A 47 -19.00 -13.73 -1.83
N THR A 48 -17.89 -14.43 -2.03
CA THR A 48 -17.63 -15.21 -3.25
C THR A 48 -17.70 -16.70 -3.01
N ASN A 49 -17.70 -17.14 -1.74
CA ASN A 49 -17.52 -18.52 -1.32
C ASN A 49 -16.21 -19.16 -1.86
N THR A 50 -15.17 -18.34 -2.01
CA THR A 50 -13.84 -18.79 -2.45
C THR A 50 -13.12 -19.58 -1.36
N LEU A 51 -13.33 -19.20 -0.10
CA LEU A 51 -12.74 -19.85 1.07
C LEU A 51 -13.70 -20.88 1.67
N THR A 52 -13.16 -21.95 2.22
CA THR A 52 -13.95 -22.87 3.04
C THR A 52 -14.30 -22.22 4.38
N VAL A 53 -15.36 -22.71 5.03
CA VAL A 53 -15.75 -22.22 6.37
C VAL A 53 -14.61 -22.34 7.39
N SER A 54 -13.83 -23.43 7.32
CA SER A 54 -12.67 -23.64 8.20
C SER A 54 -11.59 -22.58 7.95
N GLN A 55 -11.30 -22.24 6.69
CA GLN A 55 -10.33 -21.20 6.32
C GLN A 55 -10.79 -19.83 6.78
N VAL A 56 -12.06 -19.47 6.57
CA VAL A 56 -12.63 -18.21 7.07
C VAL A 56 -12.49 -18.11 8.59
N ASN A 57 -12.85 -19.17 9.32
CA ASN A 57 -12.76 -19.17 10.78
C ASN A 57 -11.31 -19.09 11.28
N SER A 58 -10.38 -19.73 10.60
CA SER A 58 -8.94 -19.67 10.92
C SER A 58 -8.38 -18.25 10.77
N LEU A 59 -8.67 -17.57 9.64
CA LEU A 59 -8.27 -16.19 9.42
C LEU A 59 -8.96 -15.25 10.41
N GLU A 60 -10.26 -15.42 10.64
CA GLU A 60 -11.03 -14.62 11.59
C GLU A 60 -10.44 -14.69 12.99
N TYR A 61 -10.09 -15.91 13.48
CA TYR A 61 -9.44 -16.11 14.77
C TYR A 61 -8.09 -15.40 14.86
N LYS A 62 -7.25 -15.55 13.82
CA LYS A 62 -5.96 -14.87 13.74
C LYS A 62 -6.10 -13.35 13.82
N LEU A 63 -7.00 -12.78 13.05
CA LEU A 63 -7.22 -11.34 12.96
C LEU A 63 -7.83 -10.75 14.23
N ARG A 64 -8.74 -11.50 14.87
CA ARG A 64 -9.27 -11.10 16.19
C ARG A 64 -8.19 -11.06 17.25
N ASN A 65 -7.38 -12.11 17.37
CA ASN A 65 -6.28 -12.12 18.32
C ASN A 65 -5.32 -10.94 18.13
N TYR A 66 -5.06 -10.60 16.85
CA TYR A 66 -4.23 -9.45 16.54
C TYR A 66 -4.89 -8.12 16.93
N ASN A 67 -6.18 -7.95 16.60
CA ASN A 67 -6.94 -6.77 17.02
C ASN A 67 -7.00 -6.63 18.55
N ASP A 68 -7.23 -7.72 19.29
CA ASP A 68 -7.35 -7.70 20.75
C ASP A 68 -6.04 -7.31 21.44
N THR A 69 -4.90 -7.60 20.79
CA THR A 69 -3.57 -7.30 21.35
C THR A 69 -3.01 -5.94 20.93
N THR A 70 -3.40 -5.42 19.76
CA THR A 70 -2.78 -4.24 19.15
C THR A 70 -3.77 -3.11 18.84
N SER A 71 -5.06 -3.39 18.97
CA SER A 71 -6.15 -2.52 18.48
C SER A 71 -6.14 -2.25 16.96
N THR A 72 -5.20 -2.84 16.22
CA THR A 72 -5.13 -2.74 14.76
C THR A 72 -6.15 -3.67 14.11
N GLN A 73 -6.93 -3.15 13.19
CA GLN A 73 -7.98 -3.91 12.52
C GLN A 73 -7.62 -4.20 11.07
N ILE A 74 -7.58 -5.47 10.72
CA ILE A 74 -7.38 -5.92 9.34
C ILE A 74 -8.68 -6.58 8.87
N ALA A 75 -9.34 -5.97 7.88
CA ALA A 75 -10.51 -6.53 7.23
C ALA A 75 -10.13 -7.21 5.92
N VAL A 76 -10.53 -8.45 5.74
CA VAL A 76 -10.38 -9.20 4.48
C VAL A 76 -11.73 -9.31 3.81
N VAL A 77 -11.83 -8.87 2.56
CA VAL A 77 -13.09 -8.81 1.82
C VAL A 77 -12.91 -9.44 0.45
N PHE A 78 -13.64 -10.51 0.19
CA PHE A 78 -13.73 -11.14 -1.13
C PHE A 78 -15.01 -10.67 -1.82
N VAL A 79 -14.89 -10.17 -3.05
CA VAL A 79 -16.01 -9.68 -3.86
C VAL A 79 -16.04 -10.33 -5.24
N ASN A 80 -17.23 -10.56 -5.77
CA ASN A 80 -17.38 -11.14 -7.12
C ASN A 80 -17.09 -10.12 -8.21
N ASP A 81 -17.37 -8.85 -7.96
CA ASP A 81 -17.27 -7.75 -8.92
C ASP A 81 -16.89 -6.45 -8.22
N LEU A 82 -16.22 -5.56 -8.95
CA LEU A 82 -15.79 -4.23 -8.48
C LEU A 82 -16.87 -3.15 -8.67
N GLN A 83 -18.07 -3.52 -9.12
CA GLN A 83 -19.21 -2.60 -9.30
C GLN A 83 -18.92 -1.39 -10.21
N GLY A 84 -18.10 -1.61 -11.26
CA GLY A 84 -17.72 -0.55 -12.19
C GLY A 84 -16.70 0.46 -11.64
N THR A 85 -16.11 0.19 -10.49
CA THR A 85 -15.03 0.99 -9.88
C THR A 85 -13.68 0.26 -9.93
N THR A 86 -12.63 0.86 -9.38
CA THR A 86 -11.34 0.19 -9.24
C THR A 86 -11.24 -0.58 -7.92
N ALA A 87 -10.35 -1.59 -7.86
CA ALA A 87 -10.10 -2.29 -6.61
C ALA A 87 -9.60 -1.34 -5.51
N ALA A 88 -8.86 -0.29 -5.88
CA ALA A 88 -8.41 0.75 -4.97
C ALA A 88 -9.58 1.54 -4.37
N ASP A 89 -10.45 2.06 -5.22
CA ASP A 89 -11.60 2.86 -4.78
C ASP A 89 -12.56 2.02 -3.92
N LEU A 90 -12.81 0.76 -4.33
CA LEU A 90 -13.71 -0.10 -3.57
C LEU A 90 -13.12 -0.46 -2.19
N ALA A 91 -11.82 -0.76 -2.11
CA ALA A 91 -11.16 -1.04 -0.83
C ALA A 91 -11.18 0.18 0.10
N TYR A 92 -10.86 1.36 -0.43
CA TYR A 92 -10.96 2.63 0.29
C TYR A 92 -12.38 2.87 0.82
N GLN A 93 -13.39 2.78 -0.05
CA GLN A 93 -14.78 3.00 0.32
C GLN A 93 -15.30 1.99 1.36
N ILE A 94 -14.86 0.73 1.29
CA ILE A 94 -15.16 -0.27 2.32
C ILE A 94 -14.54 0.15 3.66
N GLY A 95 -13.27 0.54 3.65
CA GLY A 95 -12.56 0.99 4.84
C GLY A 95 -13.29 2.13 5.56
N GLU A 96 -13.65 3.17 4.81
CA GLU A 96 -14.38 4.33 5.32
C GLU A 96 -15.82 3.98 5.75
N LYS A 97 -16.60 3.32 4.89
CA LYS A 97 -18.01 3.02 5.15
C LYS A 97 -18.19 2.06 6.34
N TRP A 98 -17.31 1.07 6.47
CA TRP A 98 -17.36 0.13 7.59
C TRP A 98 -16.69 0.71 8.84
N GLY A 99 -15.83 1.72 8.67
CA GLY A 99 -15.05 2.35 9.74
C GLY A 99 -13.96 1.41 10.27
N VAL A 100 -13.24 0.72 9.34
CA VAL A 100 -12.19 -0.24 9.70
C VAL A 100 -11.05 0.48 10.42
N GLY A 101 -10.66 0.00 11.59
CA GLY A 101 -9.67 0.64 12.45
C GLY A 101 -10.30 1.34 13.65
N THR A 102 -9.49 2.13 14.33
CA THR A 102 -9.87 2.95 15.48
C THR A 102 -9.67 4.44 15.17
N LYS A 103 -9.82 5.29 16.17
CA LYS A 103 -9.55 6.74 16.04
C LYS A 103 -8.09 7.04 15.70
N GLU A 104 -7.18 6.10 15.91
CA GLU A 104 -5.77 6.18 15.50
C GLU A 104 -5.56 5.87 14.02
N ASN A 105 -6.62 5.61 13.26
CA ASN A 105 -6.60 5.28 11.82
C ASN A 105 -5.72 4.05 11.51
N ASN A 106 -5.76 3.05 12.39
CA ASN A 106 -4.97 1.83 12.35
C ASN A 106 -5.73 0.66 11.68
N GLY A 107 -6.48 0.97 10.65
CA GLY A 107 -7.22 0.01 9.83
C GLY A 107 -6.47 -0.43 8.58
N ILE A 108 -6.70 -1.65 8.14
CA ILE A 108 -6.23 -2.17 6.84
C ILE A 108 -7.38 -2.92 6.19
N VAL A 109 -7.58 -2.72 4.89
CA VAL A 109 -8.51 -3.50 4.07
C VAL A 109 -7.75 -4.27 3.01
N ILE A 110 -7.87 -5.59 3.03
CA ILE A 110 -7.39 -6.49 1.97
C ILE A 110 -8.59 -6.86 1.11
N LEU A 111 -8.73 -6.25 -0.05
CA LEU A 111 -9.78 -6.55 -1.01
C LEU A 111 -9.26 -7.56 -2.02
N VAL A 112 -9.98 -8.64 -2.23
CA VAL A 112 -9.68 -9.67 -3.23
C VAL A 112 -10.90 -9.87 -4.12
N LYS A 113 -10.71 -9.70 -5.42
CA LYS A 113 -11.63 -10.13 -6.44
C LYS A 113 -11.03 -11.35 -7.12
N PRO A 114 -11.50 -12.57 -6.83
CA PRO A 114 -10.98 -13.78 -7.45
C PRO A 114 -11.07 -13.73 -8.98
N LYS A 115 -10.19 -14.46 -9.64
CA LYS A 115 -10.26 -14.62 -11.09
C LYS A 115 -11.52 -15.42 -11.45
N ASN A 116 -12.36 -14.83 -12.27
CA ASN A 116 -13.53 -15.46 -12.87
C ASN A 116 -13.46 -15.30 -14.40
N GLU A 117 -14.50 -14.82 -15.06
CA GLU A 117 -14.48 -14.46 -16.48
C GLU A 117 -13.54 -13.28 -16.79
N THR A 118 -13.24 -12.47 -15.79
CA THR A 118 -12.30 -11.36 -15.84
C THR A 118 -11.04 -11.65 -15.02
N LYS A 119 -9.99 -10.84 -15.19
CA LYS A 119 -8.75 -10.96 -14.40
C LYS A 119 -9.03 -10.90 -12.90
N GLY A 120 -8.25 -11.64 -12.11
CA GLY A 120 -8.23 -11.47 -10.66
C GLY A 120 -7.59 -10.14 -10.27
N GLU A 121 -8.10 -9.51 -9.21
CA GLU A 121 -7.58 -8.24 -8.71
C GLU A 121 -7.50 -8.25 -7.18
N VAL A 122 -6.44 -7.65 -6.66
CA VAL A 122 -6.23 -7.49 -5.23
C VAL A 122 -5.78 -6.07 -4.93
N PHE A 123 -6.22 -5.55 -3.80
CA PHE A 123 -5.76 -4.26 -3.27
C PHE A 123 -5.61 -4.32 -1.74
N ILE A 124 -4.54 -3.75 -1.23
CA ILE A 124 -4.33 -3.51 0.20
C ILE A 124 -4.43 -2.00 0.41
N SER A 125 -5.49 -1.56 1.09
CA SER A 125 -5.66 -0.18 1.52
C SER A 125 -5.23 -0.04 2.97
N VAL A 126 -4.41 0.95 3.25
CA VAL A 126 -3.79 1.19 4.56
C VAL A 126 -4.34 2.49 5.14
N GLY A 127 -4.77 2.46 6.41
CA GLY A 127 -5.21 3.66 7.13
C GLY A 127 -4.02 4.55 7.51
N TYR A 128 -4.28 5.85 7.65
CA TYR A 128 -3.25 6.88 7.90
C TYR A 128 -2.28 6.56 9.04
N GLY A 129 -2.76 5.94 10.13
CA GLY A 129 -1.94 5.60 11.30
C GLY A 129 -0.90 4.52 11.02
N LEU A 130 -1.05 3.76 9.94
CA LEU A 130 -0.16 2.65 9.58
C LEU A 130 0.73 2.93 8.35
N GLU A 131 0.53 4.02 7.63
CA GLU A 131 1.30 4.34 6.41
C GLU A 131 2.81 4.42 6.66
N GLN A 132 3.23 4.88 7.85
CA GLN A 132 4.64 4.92 8.23
C GLN A 132 5.27 3.51 8.39
N TYR A 133 4.47 2.50 8.74
CA TYR A 133 4.92 1.12 8.93
C TYR A 133 4.72 0.28 7.66
N ILE A 134 3.66 0.56 6.92
CA ILE A 134 3.26 -0.16 5.71
C ILE A 134 3.04 0.84 4.57
N PRO A 135 4.10 1.48 4.07
CA PRO A 135 4.00 2.33 2.89
C PRO A 135 3.62 1.51 1.65
N ASP A 136 3.08 2.17 0.62
CA ASP A 136 2.58 1.56 -0.62
C ASP A 136 3.59 0.60 -1.27
N ALA A 137 4.88 0.93 -1.22
CA ALA A 137 5.93 0.07 -1.76
C ALA A 137 6.04 -1.29 -1.06
N LEU A 138 5.84 -1.33 0.27
CA LEU A 138 5.81 -2.59 1.03
C LEU A 138 4.51 -3.35 0.81
N ALA A 139 3.35 -2.68 0.77
CA ALA A 139 2.08 -3.28 0.42
C ALA A 139 2.16 -3.92 -0.98
N LYS A 140 2.77 -3.23 -1.96
CA LYS A 140 3.01 -3.76 -3.31
C LYS A 140 3.88 -5.02 -3.31
N ARG A 141 4.97 -5.02 -2.55
CA ARG A 141 5.86 -6.19 -2.41
C ARG A 141 5.14 -7.38 -1.79
N ILE A 142 4.28 -7.18 -0.79
CA ILE A 142 3.46 -8.25 -0.20
C ILE A 142 2.55 -8.85 -1.27
N ILE A 143 1.86 -8.02 -2.04
CA ILE A 143 0.97 -8.48 -3.11
C ILE A 143 1.75 -9.30 -4.14
N GLU A 144 2.86 -8.78 -4.65
CA GLU A 144 3.62 -9.40 -5.73
C GLU A 144 4.33 -10.69 -5.31
N ASN A 145 4.86 -10.73 -4.10
CA ASN A 145 5.68 -11.86 -3.66
C ASN A 145 4.88 -12.94 -2.92
N GLN A 146 3.72 -12.62 -2.33
CA GLN A 146 2.99 -13.55 -1.49
C GLN A 146 1.59 -13.86 -2.00
N MET A 147 0.85 -12.84 -2.45
CA MET A 147 -0.55 -13.04 -2.85
C MET A 147 -0.66 -13.54 -4.30
N ILE A 148 -0.11 -12.79 -5.26
CA ILE A 148 -0.24 -13.12 -6.69
C ILE A 148 0.32 -14.51 -7.03
N PRO A 149 1.49 -14.95 -6.54
CA PRO A 149 1.98 -16.29 -6.83
C PRO A 149 1.03 -17.39 -6.36
N ALA A 150 0.46 -17.27 -5.16
CA ALA A 150 -0.52 -18.23 -4.64
C ALA A 150 -1.85 -18.17 -5.42
N PHE A 151 -2.33 -16.98 -5.73
CA PHE A 151 -3.59 -16.76 -6.45
C PHE A 151 -3.58 -17.30 -7.89
N LYS A 152 -2.40 -17.32 -8.54
CA LYS A 152 -2.24 -17.97 -9.86
C LYS A 152 -2.54 -19.47 -9.82
N TYR A 153 -2.40 -20.11 -8.66
CA TYR A 153 -2.73 -21.52 -8.42
C TYR A 153 -4.09 -21.68 -7.72
N ASN A 154 -4.91 -20.62 -7.62
CA ASN A 154 -6.18 -20.57 -6.90
C ASN A 154 -6.04 -20.82 -5.38
N ASP A 155 -4.84 -20.73 -4.82
CA ASP A 155 -4.61 -20.84 -3.38
C ASP A 155 -4.78 -19.47 -2.71
N TYR A 156 -6.05 -19.03 -2.63
CA TYR A 156 -6.41 -17.74 -2.05
C TYR A 156 -6.16 -17.68 -0.56
N TYR A 157 -6.38 -18.82 0.13
CA TYR A 157 -6.15 -18.87 1.57
C TYR A 157 -4.69 -18.63 1.94
N SER A 158 -3.76 -19.36 1.35
CA SER A 158 -2.32 -19.20 1.64
C SER A 158 -1.83 -17.82 1.26
N GLY A 159 -2.26 -17.28 0.11
CA GLY A 159 -1.87 -15.93 -0.30
C GLY A 159 -2.31 -14.85 0.69
N VAL A 160 -3.56 -14.90 1.16
CA VAL A 160 -4.08 -13.96 2.16
C VAL A 160 -3.44 -14.19 3.53
N ASN A 161 -3.28 -15.45 3.95
CA ASN A 161 -2.68 -15.77 5.25
C ASN A 161 -1.23 -15.27 5.35
N ASN A 162 -0.42 -15.47 4.31
CA ASN A 162 0.97 -15.01 4.26
C ASN A 162 1.06 -13.48 4.23
N ALA A 163 0.14 -12.83 3.49
CA ALA A 163 0.05 -11.37 3.48
C ALA A 163 -0.28 -10.82 4.87
N ILE A 164 -1.24 -11.42 5.58
CA ILE A 164 -1.58 -11.05 6.96
C ILE A 164 -0.36 -11.19 7.88
N ASP A 165 0.40 -12.29 7.79
CA ASP A 165 1.59 -12.49 8.61
C ASP A 165 2.65 -11.40 8.37
N SER A 166 2.85 -11.02 7.13
CA SER A 166 3.77 -9.94 6.78
C SER A 166 3.29 -8.58 7.26
N ILE A 167 2.00 -8.30 7.13
CA ILE A 167 1.38 -7.06 7.62
C ILE A 167 1.53 -6.97 9.13
N ILE A 168 1.22 -8.04 9.86
CA ILE A 168 1.38 -8.12 11.32
C ILE A 168 2.83 -7.84 11.72
N LYS A 169 3.78 -8.49 11.05
CA LYS A 169 5.22 -8.29 11.31
C LYS A 169 5.66 -6.83 11.09
N LEU A 170 5.19 -6.21 9.99
CA LEU A 170 5.49 -4.80 9.69
C LEU A 170 4.88 -3.85 10.71
N ALA A 171 3.61 -4.00 11.01
CA ALA A 171 2.88 -3.13 11.92
C ALA A 171 3.39 -3.24 13.37
N SER A 172 3.96 -4.40 13.75
CA SER A 172 4.59 -4.59 15.07
C SER A 172 5.98 -3.95 15.20
N GLY A 173 6.45 -3.23 14.18
CA GLY A 173 7.81 -2.66 14.15
C GLY A 173 8.92 -3.71 14.06
N GLY A 174 8.57 -4.99 13.86
CA GLY A 174 9.50 -6.12 13.78
C GLY A 174 10.18 -6.29 12.43
N PHE A 175 10.07 -5.31 11.53
CA PHE A 175 10.84 -5.29 10.31
C PHE A 175 12.22 -4.68 10.58
N THR A 176 13.11 -5.47 11.17
CA THR A 176 14.50 -5.36 10.80
C THR A 176 14.51 -5.69 9.30
N SER A 177 14.97 -4.74 8.49
CA SER A 177 15.27 -4.97 7.09
C SER A 177 16.05 -6.28 7.00
N ASP A 178 15.37 -7.41 6.76
CA ASP A 178 16.03 -8.52 6.15
C ASP A 178 16.52 -7.93 4.82
N LYS A 179 17.82 -7.60 4.81
CA LYS A 179 18.53 -7.40 3.57
C LYS A 179 18.14 -8.60 2.74
N SER A 180 17.21 -8.38 1.81
CA SER A 180 17.07 -9.31 0.71
C SER A 180 18.50 -9.58 0.29
N THR A 181 18.87 -10.83 0.32
CA THR A 181 20.08 -11.34 -0.32
C THR A 181 19.85 -11.09 -1.82
N GLU A 182 19.91 -9.82 -2.22
CA GLU A 182 20.30 -9.45 -3.57
C GLU A 182 21.71 -9.92 -3.64
N GLY A 183 21.90 -10.96 -4.45
CA GLY A 183 23.13 -11.72 -4.50
C GLY A 183 24.34 -10.80 -4.70
N ASP A 184 25.39 -11.10 -3.98
CA ASP A 184 26.82 -10.89 -4.22
C ASP A 184 27.33 -9.80 -5.20
N SER A 185 26.49 -8.84 -5.61
CA SER A 185 26.93 -7.76 -6.49
C SER A 185 27.72 -6.68 -5.73
N ASP A 186 27.47 -6.50 -4.43
CA ASP A 186 28.19 -5.48 -3.66
C ASP A 186 29.62 -5.93 -3.30
N ALA A 187 29.82 -7.22 -3.05
CA ALA A 187 31.17 -7.77 -2.88
C ALA A 187 31.97 -7.67 -4.19
N ALA A 188 31.34 -7.92 -5.33
CA ALA A 188 31.96 -7.74 -6.63
C ALA A 188 32.30 -6.26 -6.91
N ALA A 189 31.41 -5.33 -6.59
CA ALA A 189 31.66 -3.90 -6.73
C ALA A 189 32.82 -3.42 -5.85
N LEU A 190 32.90 -3.87 -4.60
CA LEU A 190 34.03 -3.57 -3.71
C LEU A 190 35.35 -4.16 -4.23
N ILE A 191 35.34 -5.39 -4.79
CA ILE A 191 36.51 -6.00 -5.41
C ILE A 191 36.98 -5.20 -6.62
N PHE A 192 36.05 -4.71 -7.47
CA PHE A 192 36.43 -3.85 -8.61
C PHE A 192 36.98 -2.50 -8.16
N ILE A 193 36.49 -1.89 -7.09
CA ILE A 193 37.04 -0.66 -6.52
C ILE A 193 38.46 -0.89 -5.97
N ILE A 194 38.68 -2.01 -5.26
CA ILE A 194 40.00 -2.35 -4.72
C ILE A 194 41.02 -2.64 -5.86
N ILE A 195 40.58 -3.38 -6.88
CA ILE A 195 41.44 -3.66 -8.06
C ILE A 195 41.74 -2.34 -8.81
N GLY A 196 40.76 -1.46 -8.99
CA GLY A 196 40.96 -0.15 -9.62
C GLY A 196 41.93 0.73 -8.85
N MET A 197 41.85 0.77 -7.52
CA MET A 197 42.80 1.48 -6.67
C MET A 197 44.22 0.88 -6.74
N ALA A 198 44.30 -0.45 -6.70
CA ALA A 198 45.61 -1.14 -6.83
C ALA A 198 46.25 -0.87 -8.19
N ALA A 199 45.47 -0.91 -9.27
CA ALA A 199 45.93 -0.58 -10.62
C ALA A 199 46.38 0.88 -10.73
N MET A 200 45.68 1.81 -10.11
CA MET A 200 46.05 3.22 -10.08
C MET A 200 47.34 3.46 -9.31
N ILE A 201 47.54 2.81 -8.16
CA ILE A 201 48.78 2.89 -7.38
C ILE A 201 49.97 2.28 -8.17
N LEU A 202 49.73 1.16 -8.87
CA LEU A 202 50.73 0.53 -9.71
C LEU A 202 51.12 1.44 -10.89
N TYR A 203 50.14 2.06 -11.54
CA TYR A 203 50.35 3.03 -12.61
C TYR A 203 51.21 4.24 -12.15
N ILE A 204 50.88 4.80 -10.97
CA ILE A 204 51.69 5.90 -10.38
C ILE A 204 53.13 5.47 -10.08
N LYS A 205 53.33 4.27 -9.55
CA LYS A 205 54.67 3.73 -9.29
C LYS A 205 55.47 3.45 -10.57
N LEU A 206 54.81 2.97 -11.64
CA LEU A 206 55.48 2.78 -12.94
C LEU A 206 55.78 4.15 -13.60
N ALA A 207 54.85 5.09 -13.57
CA ALA A 207 55.06 6.44 -14.13
C ALA A 207 56.24 7.17 -13.46
N ASN A 208 56.39 6.98 -12.15
CA ASN A 208 57.56 7.52 -11.42
C ASN A 208 58.90 6.83 -11.71
N LYS A 209 58.84 5.62 -12.31
CA LYS A 209 60.06 4.87 -12.68
C LYS A 209 60.53 5.17 -14.09
N VAL A 210 59.67 5.69 -14.96
CA VAL A 210 59.98 6.18 -16.29
C VAL A 210 60.14 7.71 -16.15
N GLY A 211 61.37 8.16 -15.87
CA GLY A 211 61.71 9.54 -15.69
C GLY A 211 61.43 10.38 -16.93
N THR A 212 60.25 10.97 -17.00
CA THR A 212 59.98 12.10 -17.86
C THR A 212 59.78 13.32 -16.96
N THR A 213 60.74 14.23 -17.06
CA THR A 213 60.69 15.57 -16.46
C THR A 213 59.52 16.33 -17.02
N ILE A 214 58.38 16.23 -16.34
CA ILE A 214 57.26 17.15 -16.58
C ILE A 214 57.44 18.31 -15.60
N SER A 215 57.80 19.46 -16.19
CA SER A 215 57.88 20.75 -15.52
C SER A 215 56.62 20.99 -14.71
N SER A 216 56.81 21.18 -13.41
CA SER A 216 55.80 21.52 -12.44
C SER A 216 55.16 22.86 -12.78
N ARG A 217 53.99 22.88 -13.40
CA ARG A 217 53.15 24.06 -13.50
C ARG A 217 52.26 24.10 -12.27
N LYS A 218 52.59 25.06 -11.42
CA LYS A 218 51.95 25.37 -10.17
C LYS A 218 50.56 25.95 -10.46
N ASP A 219 49.49 25.15 -10.37
CA ASP A 219 48.11 25.62 -10.16
C ASP A 219 47.19 24.39 -9.89
N ASP A 220 47.34 23.78 -8.71
CA ASP A 220 46.55 22.62 -8.29
C ASP A 220 45.43 22.96 -7.27
N SER A 221 45.01 24.24 -7.21
CA SER A 221 43.94 24.62 -6.27
C SER A 221 42.52 24.38 -6.78
N SER A 222 42.36 24.17 -8.08
CA SER A 222 41.00 24.05 -8.67
C SER A 222 40.40 22.65 -8.55
N PHE A 223 41.23 21.58 -8.67
CA PHE A 223 40.74 20.18 -8.58
C PHE A 223 40.24 19.86 -7.18
N TRP A 224 40.98 20.17 -6.14
CA TRP A 224 40.58 19.92 -4.76
C TRP A 224 39.40 20.81 -4.33
N ARG A 225 39.27 22.01 -4.86
CA ARG A 225 38.11 22.88 -4.63
C ARG A 225 36.86 22.32 -5.29
N THR A 226 36.95 21.72 -6.48
CA THR A 226 35.83 21.11 -7.17
C THR A 226 35.34 19.86 -6.44
N LEU A 227 36.26 19.01 -5.97
CA LEU A 227 35.95 17.83 -5.16
C LEU A 227 35.31 18.20 -3.82
N PHE A 228 35.80 19.26 -3.17
CA PHE A 228 35.24 19.76 -1.92
C PHE A 228 33.80 20.25 -2.12
N TRP A 229 33.54 21.04 -3.18
CA TRP A 229 32.17 21.49 -3.49
C TRP A 229 31.25 20.37 -3.88
N LEU A 230 31.71 19.35 -4.58
CA LEU A 230 30.92 18.15 -4.90
C LEU A 230 30.54 17.36 -3.64
N SER A 231 31.43 17.24 -2.68
CA SER A 231 31.20 16.62 -1.38
C SER A 231 30.18 17.42 -0.54
N VAL A 232 30.25 18.75 -0.56
CA VAL A 232 29.30 19.60 0.16
C VAL A 232 27.90 19.58 -0.45
N LEU A 233 27.79 19.48 -1.78
CA LEU A 233 26.51 19.41 -2.48
C LEU A 233 25.80 18.05 -2.32
N ASN A 234 26.56 16.98 -2.02
CA ASN A 234 25.98 15.64 -1.79
C ASN A 234 25.66 15.35 -0.32
N ASN A 235 25.87 16.33 0.58
CA ASN A 235 25.54 16.17 2.00
C ASN A 235 24.13 16.68 2.28
N ASN A 236 23.10 15.95 1.76
CA ASN A 236 21.72 16.13 2.20
C ASN A 236 21.54 15.43 3.54
N SER A 237 22.03 16.05 4.59
CA SER A 237 21.91 15.57 5.96
C SER A 237 20.47 15.76 6.44
N ASN A 238 19.73 14.65 6.49
CA ASN A 238 18.53 14.52 7.27
C ASN A 238 18.81 14.83 8.75
N ARG A 239 18.49 16.04 9.16
CA ARG A 239 18.43 16.39 10.57
C ARG A 239 17.19 15.75 11.18
N HIS A 240 17.34 14.57 11.74
CA HIS A 240 16.35 14.02 12.67
C HIS A 240 16.38 14.86 13.94
N ARG A 241 15.34 15.64 14.17
CA ARG A 241 15.05 16.20 15.49
C ARG A 241 14.49 15.06 16.33
N HIS A 242 15.26 14.66 17.33
CA HIS A 242 14.75 13.84 18.42
C HIS A 242 13.71 14.65 19.20
N HIS A 243 12.44 14.28 19.09
CA HIS A 243 11.45 14.57 20.11
C HIS A 243 11.46 13.38 21.08
N HIS A 244 11.95 13.64 22.26
CA HIS A 244 11.71 12.81 23.44
C HIS A 244 10.28 13.08 23.88
N ASP A 245 9.35 12.14 23.66
CA ASP A 245 8.09 12.13 24.35
C ASP A 245 7.97 10.85 25.18
N HIS A 246 7.74 11.13 26.43
CA HIS A 246 7.57 10.28 27.59
C HIS A 246 6.46 9.25 27.39
N TRP A 247 6.84 7.99 27.22
CA TRP A 247 5.91 6.85 27.37
C TRP A 247 6.07 6.24 28.74
N ASN A 248 5.43 6.84 29.74
CA ASN A 248 5.17 6.21 31.02
C ASN A 248 3.69 6.41 31.34
N ASN A 249 2.87 5.46 31.01
CA ASN A 249 1.79 4.94 31.86
C ASN A 249 0.99 3.85 31.10
N PHE A 250 1.49 2.63 31.12
CA PHE A 250 0.67 1.46 30.80
C PHE A 250 0.32 0.75 32.11
N SER A 251 -0.81 1.14 32.66
CA SER A 251 -1.44 0.43 33.77
C SER A 251 -2.15 -0.79 33.21
N GLY A 252 -1.65 -1.98 33.50
CA GLY A 252 -2.22 -3.26 33.13
C GLY A 252 -3.60 -3.46 33.73
N GLY A 253 -4.62 -3.55 32.89
CA GLY A 253 -5.93 -4.08 33.21
C GLY A 253 -5.97 -5.58 32.92
N SER A 254 -5.93 -6.40 33.96
CA SER A 254 -6.25 -7.83 33.91
C SER A 254 -7.72 -8.00 33.51
N GLY A 255 -7.98 -8.41 32.27
CA GLY A 255 -9.31 -8.71 31.74
C GLY A 255 -9.36 -10.14 31.25
N GLY A 256 -10.21 -10.95 31.86
CA GLY A 256 -10.34 -12.39 31.72
C GLY A 256 -10.62 -12.88 30.30
N PHE A 257 -10.14 -14.08 30.02
CA PHE A 257 -10.44 -14.89 28.84
C PHE A 257 -11.94 -15.27 28.81
N GLY A 258 -12.78 -14.36 28.32
CA GLY A 258 -14.14 -14.63 27.93
C GLY A 258 -14.19 -14.59 26.42
N GLY A 259 -14.71 -15.65 25.75
CA GLY A 259 -14.86 -15.73 24.30
C GLY A 259 -15.79 -14.63 23.74
N GLY A 260 -15.32 -13.41 23.73
CA GLY A 260 -16.00 -12.25 23.16
C GLY A 260 -15.85 -12.26 21.64
N GLY A 261 -16.98 -12.20 20.92
CA GLY A 261 -16.98 -11.94 19.48
C GLY A 261 -16.33 -10.58 19.18
N PHE A 262 -15.83 -10.39 17.95
CA PHE A 262 -15.33 -9.09 17.48
C PHE A 262 -16.37 -7.99 17.73
N SER A 263 -16.02 -6.98 18.51
CA SER A 263 -16.96 -5.95 18.96
C SER A 263 -17.35 -4.95 17.87
N GLY A 264 -16.69 -5.00 16.73
CA GLY A 264 -16.96 -4.17 15.56
C GLY A 264 -15.84 -3.21 15.21
N PHE A 265 -16.02 -2.53 14.07
CA PHE A 265 -15.08 -1.53 13.60
C PHE A 265 -15.23 -0.21 14.38
N GLY A 266 -14.11 0.48 14.62
CA GLY A 266 -13.99 1.61 15.54
C GLY A 266 -13.92 3.00 14.90
N GLY A 267 -14.07 3.13 13.55
CA GLY A 267 -14.14 4.43 12.87
C GLY A 267 -12.79 4.99 12.43
N GLY A 268 -11.91 4.16 11.89
CA GLY A 268 -10.66 4.61 11.26
C GLY A 268 -10.90 5.28 9.91
N SER A 269 -9.98 6.16 9.50
CA SER A 269 -9.97 6.83 8.20
C SER A 269 -8.78 6.40 7.35
N PHE A 270 -8.97 6.45 6.03
CA PHE A 270 -8.01 6.03 5.03
C PHE A 270 -7.61 7.20 4.13
N GLY A 271 -6.34 7.25 3.66
CA GLY A 271 -5.82 8.30 2.79
C GLY A 271 -5.93 8.02 1.30
N GLY A 272 -6.51 6.90 0.93
CA GLY A 272 -6.44 6.43 -0.47
C GLY A 272 -5.09 5.84 -0.84
N GLY A 273 -4.14 5.75 0.11
CA GLY A 273 -2.88 5.03 -0.03
C GLY A 273 -3.09 3.52 -0.06
N GLY A 274 -2.08 2.80 -0.53
CA GLY A 274 -2.09 1.35 -0.65
C GLY A 274 -1.50 0.84 -1.96
N ALA A 275 -1.65 -0.43 -2.20
CA ALA A 275 -1.13 -1.03 -3.42
C ALA A 275 -2.09 -2.09 -3.97
N GLY A 276 -2.03 -2.28 -5.28
CA GLY A 276 -2.83 -3.26 -5.98
C GLY A 276 -2.03 -4.13 -6.94
N GLY A 277 -2.64 -5.23 -7.34
CA GLY A 277 -2.11 -6.13 -8.34
C GLY A 277 -3.21 -6.93 -9.04
N SER A 278 -2.85 -7.60 -10.14
CA SER A 278 -3.77 -8.44 -10.91
C SER A 278 -3.04 -9.68 -11.44
N TRP A 279 -3.80 -10.77 -11.69
CA TRP A 279 -3.27 -12.04 -12.21
C TRP A 279 -4.21 -12.72 -13.17
#